data_0da693c6c966834b428a32a976003958
#
_entry.id   0da693c6c966834b428a32a976003958
#
_cell.length_a   1.000
_cell.length_b   1.000
_cell.length_c   1.000
_cell.angle_alpha   90.00
_cell.angle_beta   90.00
_cell.angle_gamma   90.00
#
_symmetry.space_group_name_H-M   'P 1'
#
loop_
_entity.id
_entity.type
_entity.pdbx_description
1 polymer ?
#
loop_
_entity_poly.entity_id
_entity_poly.type
_entity_poly.pdbx_seq_one_letter_code
_entity_poly.pdbx_strand_id
1 'polypeptide(L)'
;RLKGLVESIINTYENLENFKTNASREWLLNIKGLGFESVDGILNYLCKREILVVDSYSLRLAFCLGYEFENYEELREFFQSGVESEQENLCKILEKKCELYELYQIFHALIVAFAKQSFKGQKLSPKGEEWIKILKEDL
;
A
#
# COMPACT_ATOMS: atom_id res chain seq x y z
N ARG A 1 10.98 2.41 -19.46
CA ARG A 1 10.30 2.94 -18.26
C ARG A 1 11.29 3.23 -17.14
N LEU A 2 12.05 2.22 -16.67
CA LEU A 2 13.03 2.39 -15.58
C LEU A 2 14.15 3.38 -15.94
N LYS A 3 14.69 3.28 -17.15
CA LYS A 3 15.73 4.19 -17.65
C LYS A 3 15.24 5.65 -17.62
N GLY A 4 14.03 5.90 -18.14
CA GLY A 4 13.45 7.24 -18.14
C GLY A 4 13.24 7.81 -16.74
N LEU A 5 12.83 6.96 -15.78
CA LEU A 5 12.71 7.36 -14.38
C LEU A 5 14.07 7.76 -13.79
N VAL A 6 15.10 6.95 -13.99
CA VAL A 6 16.45 7.22 -13.50
C VAL A 6 16.98 8.53 -14.09
N GLU A 7 16.83 8.73 -15.39
CA GLU A 7 17.24 9.97 -16.06
C GLU A 7 16.52 11.20 -15.48
N SER A 8 15.21 11.09 -15.24
CA SER A 8 14.42 12.16 -14.63
C SER A 8 14.88 12.50 -13.22
N ILE A 9 15.21 11.47 -12.43
CA ILE A 9 15.75 11.65 -11.06
C ILE A 9 17.09 12.40 -11.10
N ILE A 10 18.01 11.97 -11.94
CA ILE A 10 19.33 12.58 -12.07
C ILE A 10 19.21 14.03 -12.55
N ASN A 11 18.39 14.28 -13.55
CA ASN A 11 18.21 15.61 -14.13
C ASN A 11 17.55 16.61 -13.16
N THR A 12 16.65 16.15 -12.29
CA THR A 12 15.90 17.02 -11.38
C THR A 12 16.54 17.12 -10.00
N TYR A 13 17.03 16.01 -9.46
CA TYR A 13 17.51 15.92 -8.07
C TYR A 13 19.03 15.73 -7.96
N GLU A 14 19.74 15.55 -9.06
CA GLU A 14 21.19 15.34 -9.17
C GLU A 14 21.65 13.96 -8.67
N ASN A 15 21.12 13.48 -7.55
CA ASN A 15 21.46 12.17 -6.97
C ASN A 15 20.28 11.55 -6.24
N LEU A 16 20.44 10.29 -5.86
CA LEU A 16 19.41 9.52 -5.20
C LEU A 16 19.05 10.03 -3.80
N GLU A 17 20.02 10.51 -3.04
CA GLU A 17 19.79 11.03 -1.69
C GLU A 17 18.92 12.29 -1.70
N ASN A 18 19.18 13.22 -2.62
CA ASN A 18 18.35 14.40 -2.81
C ASN A 18 16.94 14.01 -3.26
N PHE A 19 16.83 13.03 -4.12
CA PHE A 19 15.53 12.49 -4.54
C PHE A 19 14.75 11.92 -3.35
N LYS A 20 15.35 11.07 -2.54
CA LYS A 20 14.69 10.48 -1.37
C LYS A 20 14.16 11.54 -0.40
N THR A 21 14.92 12.61 -0.21
CA THR A 21 14.58 13.69 0.71
C THR A 21 13.51 14.62 0.15
N ASN A 22 13.57 14.95 -1.13
CA ASN A 22 12.82 16.06 -1.73
C ASN A 22 11.73 15.65 -2.72
N ALA A 23 11.70 14.40 -3.18
CA ALA A 23 10.71 13.97 -4.17
C ALA A 23 9.29 14.16 -3.66
N SER A 24 8.43 14.74 -4.49
CA SER A 24 7.01 14.87 -4.22
C SER A 24 6.20 13.81 -4.97
N ARG A 25 5.06 13.44 -4.40
CA ARG A 25 4.10 12.53 -5.05
C ARG A 25 3.62 13.10 -6.39
N GLU A 26 3.34 14.40 -6.42
CA GLU A 26 2.91 15.10 -7.63
C GLU A 26 3.95 15.02 -8.75
N TRP A 27 5.23 15.27 -8.42
CA TRP A 27 6.30 15.16 -9.40
C TRP A 27 6.40 13.75 -9.99
N LEU A 28 6.32 12.72 -9.14
CA LEU A 28 6.36 11.32 -9.58
C LEU A 28 5.15 10.96 -10.45
N LEU A 29 3.96 11.43 -10.10
CA LEU A 29 2.74 11.16 -10.89
C LEU A 29 2.78 11.79 -12.28
N ASN A 30 3.60 12.82 -12.49
CA ASN A 30 3.79 13.43 -13.80
C ASN A 30 4.76 12.64 -14.70
N ILE A 31 5.46 11.65 -14.17
CA ILE A 31 6.35 10.81 -14.97
C ILE A 31 5.52 9.78 -15.76
N LYS A 32 5.72 9.79 -17.07
CA LYS A 32 5.00 8.88 -17.97
C LYS A 32 5.24 7.41 -17.58
N GLY A 33 4.16 6.70 -17.41
CA GLY A 33 4.18 5.26 -17.10
C GLY A 33 4.19 4.91 -15.62
N LEU A 34 4.15 5.92 -14.73
CA LEU A 34 3.97 5.71 -13.30
C LEU A 34 2.51 5.99 -12.91
N GLY A 35 1.86 5.00 -12.33
CA GLY A 35 0.54 5.17 -11.72
C GLY A 35 0.64 5.32 -10.21
N PHE A 36 -0.49 5.49 -9.55
CA PHE A 36 -0.58 5.71 -8.10
C PHE A 36 0.13 4.63 -7.29
N GLU A 37 -0.10 3.37 -7.61
CA GLU A 37 0.52 2.24 -6.89
C GLU A 37 2.04 2.28 -6.98
N SER A 38 2.59 2.50 -8.18
CA SER A 38 4.04 2.58 -8.37
C SER A 38 4.65 3.77 -7.65
N VAL A 39 3.99 4.92 -7.73
CA VAL A 39 4.44 6.16 -7.05
C VAL A 39 4.44 5.99 -5.55
N ASP A 40 3.35 5.48 -4.98
CA ASP A 40 3.24 5.27 -3.54
C ASP A 40 4.22 4.19 -3.06
N GLY A 41 4.49 3.17 -3.89
CA GLY A 41 5.52 2.19 -3.64
C GLY A 41 6.92 2.81 -3.55
N ILE A 42 7.26 3.68 -4.47
CA ILE A 42 8.54 4.41 -4.45
C ILE A 42 8.64 5.28 -3.19
N LEU A 43 7.60 6.04 -2.90
CA LEU A 43 7.59 6.93 -1.74
C LEU A 43 7.71 6.18 -0.41
N ASN A 44 6.98 5.09 -0.25
CA ASN A 44 7.04 4.32 0.98
C ASN A 44 8.33 3.49 1.10
N TYR A 45 8.62 2.63 0.11
CA TYR A 45 9.72 1.66 0.22
C TYR A 45 11.10 2.28 0.02
N LEU A 46 11.24 3.20 -0.91
CA LEU A 46 12.53 3.85 -1.18
C LEU A 46 12.74 5.10 -0.33
N CYS A 47 11.74 5.95 -0.24
CA CYS A 47 11.84 7.24 0.44
C CYS A 47 11.40 7.20 1.91
N LYS A 48 10.89 6.08 2.39
CA LYS A 48 10.41 5.86 3.77
C LYS A 48 9.35 6.88 4.20
N ARG A 49 8.46 7.23 3.27
CA ARG A 49 7.36 8.15 3.54
C ARG A 49 6.17 7.42 4.18
N GLU A 50 5.43 8.15 4.98
CA GLU A 50 4.21 7.68 5.64
C GLU A 50 3.04 7.64 4.66
N ILE A 51 3.13 6.75 3.69
CA ILE A 51 2.08 6.51 2.71
C ILE A 51 1.87 5.01 2.52
N LEU A 52 0.63 4.57 2.59
CA LEU A 52 0.28 3.17 2.39
C LEU A 52 0.10 2.87 0.90
N VAL A 53 0.70 1.78 0.45
CA VAL A 53 0.47 1.28 -0.90
C VAL A 53 -0.78 0.39 -0.89
N VAL A 54 -1.74 0.71 -1.73
CA VAL A 54 -2.90 -0.13 -2.00
C VAL A 54 -2.86 -0.61 -3.46
N ASP A 55 -3.46 -1.76 -3.72
CA ASP A 55 -3.40 -2.42 -5.01
C ASP A 55 -4.73 -3.14 -5.33
N SER A 56 -4.75 -3.91 -6.39
CA SER A 56 -5.93 -4.69 -6.77
C SER A 56 -6.34 -5.71 -5.71
N TYR A 57 -5.40 -6.23 -4.94
CA TYR A 57 -5.70 -7.15 -3.82
C TYR A 57 -6.42 -6.44 -2.69
N SER A 58 -5.95 -5.24 -2.33
CA SER A 58 -6.62 -4.39 -1.33
C SER A 58 -8.05 -4.07 -1.75
N LEU A 59 -8.24 -3.73 -3.01
CA LEU A 59 -9.57 -3.44 -3.57
C LEU A 59 -10.50 -4.66 -3.49
N ARG A 60 -10.01 -5.83 -3.85
CA ARG A 60 -10.79 -7.07 -3.76
C ARG A 60 -11.17 -7.42 -2.33
N LEU A 61 -10.21 -7.28 -1.41
CA LEU A 61 -10.47 -7.52 0.01
C LEU A 61 -11.56 -6.57 0.52
N ALA A 62 -11.44 -5.29 0.25
CA ALA A 62 -12.42 -4.28 0.65
C ALA A 62 -13.81 -4.61 0.09
N PHE A 63 -13.89 -4.96 -1.17
CA PHE A 63 -15.14 -5.35 -1.82
C PHE A 63 -15.78 -6.59 -1.16
N CYS A 64 -14.98 -7.61 -0.85
CA CYS A 64 -15.45 -8.80 -0.15
C CYS A 64 -15.98 -8.49 1.26
N LEU A 65 -15.46 -7.45 1.90
CA LEU A 65 -15.91 -7.00 3.21
C LEU A 65 -17.11 -6.05 3.15
N GLY A 66 -17.58 -5.72 1.95
CA GLY A 66 -18.78 -4.89 1.73
C GLY A 66 -18.48 -3.41 1.53
N TYR A 67 -17.25 -3.04 1.27
CA TYR A 67 -16.84 -1.65 1.01
C TYR A 67 -16.64 -1.43 -0.48
N GLU A 68 -17.11 -0.28 -0.96
CA GLU A 68 -16.89 0.18 -2.34
C GLU A 68 -16.23 1.56 -2.32
N PHE A 69 -15.33 1.78 -3.26
CA PHE A 69 -14.60 3.03 -3.40
C PHE A 69 -14.64 3.54 -4.83
N GLU A 70 -14.78 4.85 -4.99
CA GLU A 70 -14.86 5.47 -6.31
C GLU A 70 -13.50 5.58 -7.01
N ASN A 71 -12.41 5.70 -6.22
CA ASN A 71 -11.07 5.91 -6.76
C ASN A 71 -9.98 5.36 -5.83
N TYR A 72 -8.75 5.40 -6.34
CA TYR A 72 -7.57 4.93 -5.61
C TYR A 72 -7.35 5.66 -4.29
N GLU A 73 -7.54 6.98 -4.28
CA GLU A 73 -7.30 7.80 -3.07
C GLU A 73 -8.23 7.40 -1.91
N GLU A 74 -9.49 7.17 -2.20
CA GLU A 74 -10.45 6.73 -1.17
C GLU A 74 -10.07 5.36 -0.60
N LEU A 75 -9.69 4.43 -1.45
CA LEU A 75 -9.22 3.10 -1.03
C LEU A 75 -7.97 3.22 -0.15
N ARG A 76 -7.00 4.02 -0.57
CA ARG A 76 -5.76 4.25 0.18
C ARG A 76 -6.04 4.88 1.53
N GLU A 77 -6.81 5.96 1.56
CA GLU A 77 -7.14 6.67 2.81
C GLU A 77 -7.88 5.78 3.81
N PHE A 78 -8.79 4.95 3.33
CA PHE A 78 -9.51 4.00 4.17
C PHE A 78 -8.54 3.07 4.92
N PHE A 79 -7.66 2.39 4.20
CA PHE A 79 -6.71 1.48 4.83
C PHE A 79 -5.62 2.22 5.60
N GLN A 80 -5.11 3.31 5.08
CA GLN A 80 -4.06 4.10 5.71
C GLN A 80 -4.49 4.65 7.07
N SER A 81 -5.65 5.27 7.13
CA SER A 81 -6.19 5.81 8.40
C SER A 81 -6.49 4.69 9.40
N GLY A 82 -6.96 3.54 8.93
CA GLY A 82 -7.17 2.37 9.79
C GLY A 82 -5.90 1.87 10.44
N VAL A 83 -4.84 1.71 9.66
CA VAL A 83 -3.52 1.28 10.18
C VAL A 83 -2.95 2.34 11.13
N GLU A 84 -3.05 3.61 10.77
CA GLU A 84 -2.57 4.72 11.60
C GLU A 84 -3.26 4.75 12.97
N SER A 85 -4.59 4.61 12.99
CA SER A 85 -5.36 4.60 14.25
C SER A 85 -5.05 3.41 15.14
N GLU A 86 -4.61 2.29 14.58
CA GLU A 86 -4.29 1.05 15.29
C GLU A 86 -2.79 0.84 15.51
N GLN A 87 -1.96 1.84 15.25
CA GLN A 87 -0.50 1.72 15.33
C GLN A 87 -0.02 1.11 16.66
N GLU A 88 -0.53 1.59 17.78
CA GLU A 88 -0.12 1.10 19.10
C GLU A 88 -0.48 -0.38 19.30
N ASN A 89 -1.69 -0.77 18.94
CA ASN A 89 -2.13 -2.16 19.03
C ASN A 89 -1.36 -3.08 18.09
N LEU A 90 -1.09 -2.63 16.87
CA LEU A 90 -0.31 -3.38 15.90
C LEU A 90 1.13 -3.60 16.36
N CYS A 91 1.76 -2.59 16.95
CA CYS A 91 3.09 -2.73 17.54
C CYS A 91 3.11 -3.74 18.68
N LYS A 92 2.07 -3.80 19.52
CA LYS A 92 1.93 -4.81 20.57
C LYS A 92 1.82 -6.21 20.00
N ILE A 93 0.99 -6.40 18.97
CA ILE A 93 0.81 -7.70 18.31
C ILE A 93 2.13 -8.18 17.68
N LEU A 94 2.87 -7.27 17.06
CA LEU A 94 4.16 -7.57 16.43
C LEU A 94 5.32 -7.68 17.42
N GLU A 95 5.07 -7.35 18.69
CA GLU A 95 6.07 -7.37 19.76
C GLU A 95 7.32 -6.52 19.47
N LYS A 96 7.12 -5.40 18.74
CA LYS A 96 8.21 -4.46 18.44
C LYS A 96 7.69 -3.05 18.24
N LYS A 97 8.54 -2.05 18.46
CA LYS A 97 8.29 -0.68 18.04
C LYS A 97 8.46 -0.59 16.52
N CYS A 98 7.44 -0.08 15.84
CA CYS A 98 7.49 0.17 14.40
C CYS A 98 7.20 1.63 14.11
N GLU A 99 8.00 2.21 13.22
CA GLU A 99 7.65 3.47 12.58
C GLU A 99 6.40 3.26 11.71
N LEU A 100 5.60 4.31 11.51
CA LEU A 100 4.35 4.20 10.76
C LEU A 100 4.58 3.73 9.32
N TYR A 101 5.63 4.22 8.66
CA TYR A 101 5.94 3.78 7.29
C TYR A 101 6.25 2.27 7.23
N GLU A 102 6.89 1.71 8.27
CA GLU A 102 7.16 0.26 8.37
C GLU A 102 5.87 -0.55 8.55
N LEU A 103 4.96 -0.06 9.38
CA LEU A 103 3.64 -0.69 9.56
C LEU A 103 2.86 -0.74 8.24
N TYR A 104 2.95 0.31 7.44
CA TYR A 104 2.34 0.33 6.11
C TYR A 104 2.95 -0.72 5.18
N GLN A 105 4.26 -0.93 5.24
CA GLN A 105 4.94 -1.99 4.49
C GLN A 105 4.48 -3.38 4.92
N ILE A 106 4.42 -3.61 6.23
CA ILE A 106 3.96 -4.89 6.80
C ILE A 106 2.51 -5.15 6.40
N PHE A 107 1.65 -4.16 6.53
CA PHE A 107 0.23 -4.29 6.18
C PHE A 107 0.05 -4.62 4.69
N HIS A 108 0.74 -3.91 3.81
CA HIS A 108 0.72 -4.21 2.37
C HIS A 108 1.17 -5.65 2.08
N ALA A 109 2.26 -6.08 2.69
CA ALA A 109 2.76 -7.45 2.54
C ALA A 109 1.76 -8.50 3.04
N LEU A 110 1.08 -8.22 4.16
CA LEU A 110 0.04 -9.11 4.70
C LEU A 110 -1.18 -9.20 3.78
N ILE A 111 -1.61 -8.10 3.20
CA ILE A 111 -2.71 -8.08 2.21
C ILE A 111 -2.34 -8.95 1.00
N VAL A 112 -1.15 -8.81 0.47
CA VAL A 112 -0.68 -9.62 -0.67
C VAL A 112 -0.63 -11.09 -0.31
N ALA A 113 -0.06 -11.43 0.85
CA ALA A 113 0.03 -12.82 1.34
C ALA A 113 -1.37 -13.43 1.56
N PHE A 114 -2.26 -12.68 2.19
CA PHE A 114 -3.65 -13.09 2.39
C PHE A 114 -4.36 -13.35 1.06
N ALA A 115 -4.22 -12.42 0.12
CA ALA A 115 -4.87 -12.50 -1.18
C ALA A 115 -4.41 -13.71 -1.99
N LYS A 116 -3.11 -14.02 -1.96
CA LYS A 116 -2.56 -15.20 -2.66
C LYS A 116 -3.11 -16.51 -2.13
N GLN A 117 -3.45 -16.58 -0.85
CA GLN A 117 -4.06 -17.77 -0.24
C GLN A 117 -5.58 -17.81 -0.39
N SER A 118 -6.22 -16.66 -0.47
CA SER A 118 -7.69 -16.52 -0.39
C SER A 118 -8.37 -16.37 -1.74
N PHE A 119 -7.65 -15.93 -2.76
CA PHE A 119 -8.21 -15.76 -4.11
C PHE A 119 -7.62 -16.73 -5.10
N LYS A 120 -8.49 -17.30 -5.94
CA LYS A 120 -8.12 -18.06 -7.12
C LYS A 120 -8.59 -17.26 -8.34
N GLY A 121 -7.65 -16.51 -8.94
CA GLY A 121 -8.01 -15.46 -9.90
C GLY A 121 -8.74 -14.33 -9.19
N GLN A 122 -9.94 -14.00 -9.63
CA GLN A 122 -10.79 -12.96 -9.01
C GLN A 122 -11.80 -13.51 -8.00
N LYS A 123 -11.89 -14.85 -7.89
CA LYS A 123 -12.86 -15.51 -7.01
C LYS A 123 -12.21 -15.94 -5.70
N LEU A 124 -12.98 -15.90 -4.63
CA LEU A 124 -12.56 -16.45 -3.35
C LEU A 124 -12.42 -17.98 -3.46
N SER A 125 -11.34 -18.51 -2.91
CA SER A 125 -11.18 -19.93 -2.65
C SER A 125 -12.08 -20.33 -1.46
N PRO A 126 -12.36 -21.62 -1.23
CA PRO A 126 -13.09 -22.05 -0.03
C PRO A 126 -12.47 -21.55 1.27
N LYS A 127 -11.14 -21.54 1.35
CA LYS A 127 -10.39 -21.00 2.48
C LYS A 127 -10.56 -19.48 2.59
N GLY A 128 -10.56 -18.78 1.45
CA GLY A 128 -10.80 -17.34 1.40
C GLY A 128 -12.21 -16.98 1.88
N GLU A 129 -13.23 -17.73 1.50
CA GLU A 129 -14.60 -17.54 1.98
C GLU A 129 -14.70 -17.65 3.51
N GLU A 130 -14.01 -18.64 4.08
CA GLU A 130 -13.94 -18.83 5.52
C GLU A 130 -13.29 -17.64 6.23
N TRP A 131 -12.15 -17.15 5.71
CA TRP A 131 -11.46 -15.98 6.24
C TRP A 131 -12.30 -14.71 6.16
N ILE A 132 -12.96 -14.48 5.04
CA ILE A 132 -13.83 -13.30 4.86
C ILE A 132 -14.99 -13.34 5.85
N LYS A 133 -15.56 -14.51 6.09
CA LYS A 133 -16.61 -14.68 7.09
C LYS A 133 -16.14 -14.29 8.49
N ILE A 134 -14.95 -14.75 8.88
CA ILE A 134 -14.35 -14.41 10.18
C ILE A 134 -14.13 -12.90 10.30
N LEU A 135 -13.55 -12.27 9.26
CA LEU A 135 -13.31 -10.83 9.25
C LEU A 135 -14.59 -10.01 9.34
N LYS A 136 -15.67 -10.47 8.70
CA LYS A 136 -16.97 -9.78 8.76
C LYS A 136 -17.62 -9.84 10.15
N GLU A 137 -17.35 -10.88 10.92
CA GLU A 137 -17.89 -11.01 12.27
C GLU A 137 -17.34 -9.93 13.22
N ASP A 138 -16.17 -9.39 12.92
CA ASP A 138 -15.50 -8.37 13.74
C ASP A 138 -15.79 -6.92 13.28
N LEU A 139 -16.56 -6.75 12.22
CA LEU A 139 -16.91 -5.43 11.70
C LEU A 139 -18.15 -4.81 12.37
#